data_9fd444341d55d0a188b947df17e74a35
#
_entry.id   9fd444341d55d0a188b947df17e74a35
#
_cell.length_a   1.000
_cell.length_b   1.000
_cell.length_c   1.000
_cell.angle_alpha   90.00
_cell.angle_beta   90.00
_cell.angle_gamma   90.00
#
_symmetry.space_group_name_H-M   'P 1'
#
loop_
_entity.id
_entity.type
_entity.pdbx_description
1 polymer ?
#
loop_
_entity_poly.entity_id
_entity_poly.type
_entity_poly.pdbx_seq_one_letter_code
_entity_poly.pdbx_strand_id
1 'polypeptide(L)'
;MTWGADRLDQIKGGDTPLPPVVQTLKLGGLDDWGEGWVRKTWTPAPELLNSDGSLFGGYVAALADQILAFAAMTVAPADALFRTSNLKVDFIRVGKAEILAIEGRVVARTKGMIHVEADFRRPDGELIARAFAQQVIVPFGG
;
A
#
# COMPACT_ATOMS: atom_id res chain seq x y z
N MET A 1 15.51 8.40 14.01
CA MET A 1 14.53 8.03 12.98
C MET A 1 13.63 6.93 13.49
N THR A 2 12.39 6.88 13.06
CA THR A 2 11.45 5.85 13.52
C THR A 2 11.69 4.52 12.81
N TRP A 3 11.16 3.43 13.40
CA TRP A 3 11.22 2.11 12.77
C TRP A 3 10.55 2.10 11.39
N GLY A 4 9.44 2.85 11.24
CA GLY A 4 8.70 2.95 9.99
C GLY A 4 9.52 3.62 8.89
N ALA A 5 10.16 4.73 9.21
CA ALA A 5 11.03 5.44 8.27
C ALA A 5 12.23 4.58 7.88
N ASP A 6 12.88 3.92 8.84
CA ASP A 6 14.00 3.02 8.57
C ASP A 6 13.58 1.87 7.64
N ARG A 7 12.43 1.27 7.91
CA ARG A 7 11.88 0.17 7.10
C ARG A 7 11.58 0.63 5.68
N LEU A 8 10.96 1.81 5.52
CA LEU A 8 10.65 2.36 4.20
C LEU A 8 11.92 2.64 3.38
N ASP A 9 12.96 3.17 4.02
CA ASP A 9 14.25 3.39 3.36
C ASP A 9 14.89 2.07 2.91
N GLN A 10 14.83 1.04 3.74
CA GLN A 10 15.33 -0.29 3.39
C GLN A 10 14.58 -0.89 2.20
N ILE A 11 13.26 -0.75 2.17
CA ILE A 11 12.42 -1.25 1.07
C ILE A 11 12.73 -0.47 -0.21
N LYS A 12 12.78 0.84 -0.14
CA LYS A 12 13.12 1.71 -1.28
C LYS A 12 14.50 1.39 -1.84
N GLY A 13 15.47 1.15 -0.98
CA GLY A 13 16.84 0.82 -1.37
C GLY A 13 17.06 -0.62 -1.84
N GLY A 14 16.10 -1.49 -1.64
CA GLY A 14 16.24 -2.92 -1.93
C GLY A 14 17.17 -3.65 -0.98
N ASP A 15 17.40 -3.11 0.21
CA ASP A 15 18.41 -3.60 1.17
C ASP A 15 17.87 -4.69 2.11
N THR A 16 16.60 -5.06 1.95
CA THR A 16 15.96 -6.04 2.82
C THR A 16 15.06 -6.96 1.99
N PRO A 17 14.99 -8.27 2.34
CA PRO A 17 14.02 -9.16 1.71
C PRO A 17 12.60 -8.68 2.00
N LEU A 18 11.74 -8.74 0.98
CA LEU A 18 10.32 -8.46 1.17
C LEU A 18 9.65 -9.63 1.90
N PRO A 19 8.56 -9.39 2.63
CA PRO A 19 7.84 -10.47 3.32
C PRO A 19 7.38 -11.57 2.36
N PRO A 20 7.22 -12.81 2.84
CA PRO A 20 6.81 -13.93 1.98
C PRO A 20 5.53 -13.66 1.18
N VAL A 21 4.51 -13.06 1.77
CA VAL A 21 3.26 -12.73 1.08
C VAL A 21 3.49 -11.75 -0.07
N VAL A 22 4.37 -10.79 0.13
CA VAL A 22 4.70 -9.77 -0.90
C VAL A 22 5.43 -10.43 -2.06
N GLN A 23 6.33 -11.37 -1.78
CA GLN A 23 7.03 -12.13 -2.81
C GLN A 23 6.08 -13.03 -3.58
N THR A 24 5.22 -13.77 -2.87
CA THR A 24 4.25 -14.70 -3.47
C THR A 24 3.26 -13.99 -4.39
N LEU A 25 2.70 -12.87 -3.93
CA LEU A 25 1.74 -12.09 -4.70
C LEU A 25 2.40 -11.09 -5.65
N LYS A 26 3.72 -11.01 -5.65
CA LYS A 26 4.49 -10.11 -6.54
C LYS A 26 4.04 -8.65 -6.41
N LEU A 27 3.84 -8.22 -5.17
CA LEU A 27 3.41 -6.85 -4.89
C LEU A 27 4.54 -5.82 -5.06
N GLY A 28 5.79 -6.26 -4.96
CA GLY A 28 6.95 -5.37 -5.04
C GLY A 28 7.12 -4.49 -3.80
N GLY A 29 8.00 -3.51 -3.88
CA GLY A 29 8.28 -2.58 -2.81
C GLY A 29 7.61 -1.22 -3.02
N LEU A 30 8.39 -0.15 -2.92
CA LEU A 30 7.93 1.21 -3.20
C LEU A 30 9.03 1.98 -3.93
N ASP A 31 8.64 3.02 -4.64
CA ASP A 31 9.57 3.85 -5.42
C ASP A 31 10.06 5.05 -4.62
N ASP A 32 9.17 5.67 -3.85
CA ASP A 32 9.52 6.86 -3.08
C ASP A 32 8.52 7.10 -1.95
N TRP A 33 8.94 7.87 -0.95
CA TRP A 33 8.10 8.22 0.17
C TRP A 33 8.56 9.54 0.83
N GLY A 34 7.66 10.17 1.55
CA GLY A 34 7.91 11.27 2.43
C GLY A 34 6.92 11.23 3.56
N GLU A 35 6.99 12.16 4.50
CA GLU A 35 6.05 12.21 5.60
C GLU A 35 4.62 12.41 5.07
N GLY A 36 3.76 11.44 5.35
CA GLY A 36 2.36 11.48 4.97
C GLY A 36 2.03 10.94 3.57
N TRP A 37 3.01 10.49 2.81
CA TRP A 37 2.74 9.95 1.47
C TRP A 37 3.76 8.88 1.06
N VAL A 38 3.31 7.99 0.17
CA VAL A 38 4.15 6.98 -0.51
C VAL A 38 3.67 6.82 -1.94
N ARG A 39 4.55 6.39 -2.83
CA ARG A 39 4.18 6.11 -4.22
C ARG A 39 4.99 4.97 -4.80
N LYS A 40 4.39 4.29 -5.76
CA LYS A 40 5.04 3.24 -6.54
C LYS A 40 4.39 3.11 -7.91
N THR A 41 5.14 2.60 -8.86
CA THR A 41 4.61 2.02 -10.09
C THR A 41 4.62 0.51 -9.93
N TRP A 42 3.64 -0.17 -10.55
CA TRP A 42 3.50 -1.60 -10.39
C TRP A 42 2.92 -2.23 -11.66
N THR A 43 3.48 -3.37 -12.05
CA THR A 43 3.03 -4.13 -13.20
C THR A 43 2.44 -5.46 -12.72
N PRO A 44 1.20 -5.79 -13.12
CA PRO A 44 0.57 -7.05 -12.71
C PRO A 44 1.34 -8.27 -13.21
N ALA A 45 1.42 -9.30 -12.39
CA ALA A 45 1.92 -10.59 -12.79
C ALA A 45 0.84 -11.30 -13.63
N PRO A 46 1.15 -11.80 -14.85
CA PRO A 46 0.13 -12.40 -15.72
C PRO A 46 -0.62 -13.56 -15.10
N GLU A 47 0.02 -14.37 -14.28
CA GLU A 47 -0.58 -15.52 -13.60
C GLU A 47 -1.58 -15.16 -12.51
N LEU A 48 -1.69 -13.89 -12.14
CA LEU A 48 -2.61 -13.40 -11.10
C LEU A 48 -3.77 -12.59 -11.69
N LEU A 49 -3.96 -12.66 -13.00
CA LEU A 49 -5.07 -11.99 -13.67
C LEU A 49 -6.32 -12.89 -13.70
N ASN A 50 -7.47 -12.29 -13.93
CA ASN A 50 -8.71 -13.00 -14.24
C ASN A 50 -8.57 -13.70 -15.60
N SER A 51 -9.47 -14.63 -15.91
CA SER A 51 -9.46 -15.38 -17.16
C SER A 51 -9.62 -14.48 -18.40
N ASP A 52 -10.24 -13.31 -18.26
CA ASP A 52 -10.37 -12.33 -19.34
C ASP A 52 -9.19 -11.35 -19.44
N GLY A 53 -8.15 -11.54 -18.62
CA GLY A 53 -6.97 -10.68 -18.61
C GLY A 53 -7.10 -9.43 -17.76
N SER A 54 -8.23 -9.23 -17.09
CA SER A 54 -8.42 -8.10 -16.18
C SER A 54 -7.79 -8.34 -14.80
N LEU A 55 -7.60 -7.26 -14.05
CA LEU A 55 -7.08 -7.34 -12.68
C LEU A 55 -8.10 -7.98 -11.75
N PHE A 56 -7.67 -9.01 -11.02
CA PHE A 56 -8.48 -9.60 -9.97
C PHE A 56 -8.66 -8.61 -8.82
N GLY A 57 -9.92 -8.40 -8.39
CA GLY A 57 -10.22 -7.43 -7.34
C GLY A 57 -9.48 -7.69 -6.04
N GLY A 58 -9.35 -8.95 -5.62
CA GLY A 58 -8.58 -9.31 -4.44
C GLY A 58 -7.09 -8.99 -4.57
N TYR A 59 -6.55 -8.99 -5.79
CA TYR A 59 -5.16 -8.60 -6.03
C TYR A 59 -4.98 -7.10 -5.82
N VAL A 60 -5.90 -6.29 -6.32
CA VAL A 60 -5.90 -4.84 -6.07
C VAL A 60 -6.07 -4.55 -4.58
N ALA A 61 -6.92 -5.32 -3.89
CA ALA A 61 -7.09 -5.18 -2.43
C ALA A 61 -5.80 -5.52 -1.67
N ALA A 62 -5.05 -6.53 -2.11
CA ALA A 62 -3.76 -6.88 -1.51
C ALA A 62 -2.74 -5.76 -1.69
N LEU A 63 -2.67 -5.17 -2.88
CA LEU A 63 -1.83 -3.99 -3.14
C LEU A 63 -2.26 -2.80 -2.28
N ALA A 64 -3.56 -2.60 -2.13
CA ALA A 64 -4.10 -1.53 -1.31
C ALA A 64 -3.67 -1.69 0.15
N ASP A 65 -3.76 -2.89 0.70
CA ASP A 65 -3.33 -3.15 2.08
C ASP A 65 -1.83 -2.83 2.25
N GLN A 66 -1.00 -3.21 1.28
CA GLN A 66 0.42 -2.90 1.31
C GLN A 66 0.70 -1.39 1.26
N ILE A 67 0.16 -0.69 0.27
CA ILE A 67 0.46 0.74 0.08
C ILE A 67 -0.08 1.58 1.24
N LEU A 68 -1.22 1.19 1.80
CA LEU A 68 -1.81 1.88 2.94
C LEU A 68 -1.02 1.65 4.22
N ALA A 69 -0.43 0.45 4.39
CA ALA A 69 0.51 0.19 5.48
C ALA A 69 1.77 1.03 5.33
N PHE A 70 2.31 1.14 4.12
CA PHE A 70 3.48 2.00 3.87
C PHE A 70 3.17 3.47 4.20
N ALA A 71 2.00 3.97 3.81
CA ALA A 71 1.61 5.33 4.14
C ALA A 71 1.56 5.55 5.67
N ALA A 72 0.97 4.60 6.39
CA ALA A 72 0.91 4.66 7.85
C ALA A 72 2.30 4.62 8.49
N MET A 73 3.24 3.86 7.92
CA MET A 73 4.63 3.82 8.42
C MET A 73 5.30 5.18 8.43
N THR A 74 4.92 6.08 7.51
CA THR A 74 5.54 7.41 7.43
C THR A 74 5.29 8.26 8.66
N VAL A 75 4.23 7.98 9.42
CA VAL A 75 3.83 8.75 10.61
C VAL A 75 3.64 7.87 11.85
N ALA A 76 3.98 6.59 11.78
CA ALA A 76 3.82 5.69 12.92
C ALA A 76 4.71 6.13 14.09
N PRO A 77 4.21 6.03 15.36
CA PRO A 77 5.03 6.34 16.51
C PRO A 77 6.25 5.42 16.59
N ALA A 78 7.34 5.93 17.16
CA ALA A 78 8.58 5.14 17.31
C ALA A 78 8.42 3.94 18.26
N ASP A 79 7.45 4.00 19.18
CA ASP A 79 7.25 3.02 20.26
C ASP A 79 6.00 2.15 20.05
N ALA A 80 5.42 2.14 18.86
CA ALA A 80 4.20 1.39 18.59
C ALA A 80 4.23 0.79 17.19
N LEU A 81 3.49 -0.30 17.02
CA LEU A 81 3.12 -0.86 15.71
C LEU A 81 1.71 -0.37 15.35
N PHE A 82 1.20 -0.87 14.25
CA PHE A 82 -0.21 -0.70 13.88
C PHE A 82 -0.75 -1.96 13.23
N ARG A 83 -2.07 -2.07 13.19
CA ARG A 83 -2.79 -3.15 12.52
C ARG A 83 -3.96 -2.58 11.75
N THR A 84 -4.17 -3.10 10.55
CA THR A 84 -5.34 -2.73 9.75
C THR A 84 -6.61 -3.22 10.42
N SER A 85 -7.50 -2.30 10.80
CA SER A 85 -8.80 -2.65 11.39
C SER A 85 -9.90 -2.78 10.35
N ASN A 86 -9.81 -2.02 9.27
CA ASN A 86 -10.68 -2.18 8.11
C ASN A 86 -9.97 -1.74 6.85
N LEU A 87 -10.46 -2.25 5.74
CA LEU A 87 -9.99 -1.92 4.40
C LEU A 87 -11.21 -1.84 3.48
N LYS A 88 -11.36 -0.72 2.79
CA LYS A 88 -12.39 -0.54 1.78
C LYS A 88 -11.73 -0.25 0.44
N VAL A 89 -12.17 -0.95 -0.60
CA VAL A 89 -11.70 -0.70 -1.96
C VAL A 89 -12.91 -0.41 -2.84
N ASP A 90 -12.88 0.74 -3.50
CA ASP A 90 -13.87 1.11 -4.49
C ASP A 90 -13.27 0.85 -5.88
N PHE A 91 -13.87 -0.06 -6.63
CA PHE A 91 -13.47 -0.38 -8.00
C PHE A 91 -14.25 0.52 -8.95
N ILE A 92 -13.56 1.47 -9.58
CA ILE A 92 -14.19 2.52 -10.39
C ILE A 92 -14.20 2.13 -11.86
N ARG A 93 -13.10 1.50 -12.34
CA ARG A 93 -12.96 0.99 -13.71
C ARG A 93 -12.28 -0.36 -13.68
N VAL A 94 -12.51 -1.15 -14.73
CA VAL A 94 -11.81 -2.44 -14.87
C VAL A 94 -10.33 -2.18 -15.10
N GLY A 95 -9.50 -2.78 -14.24
CA GLY A 95 -8.05 -2.75 -14.41
C GLY A 95 -7.60 -3.78 -15.43
N LYS A 96 -6.58 -3.45 -16.20
CA LYS A 96 -5.98 -4.30 -17.23
C LYS A 96 -4.53 -4.62 -16.87
N ALA A 97 -3.92 -5.50 -17.65
CA ALA A 97 -2.52 -5.90 -17.50
C ALA A 97 -1.59 -4.79 -18.00
N GLU A 98 -1.62 -3.63 -17.36
CA GLU A 98 -0.78 -2.50 -17.68
C GLU A 98 -0.20 -1.90 -16.39
N ILE A 99 0.86 -1.12 -16.54
CA ILE A 99 1.52 -0.50 -15.39
C ILE A 99 0.55 0.46 -14.68
N LEU A 100 0.54 0.41 -13.35
CA LEU A 100 -0.29 1.29 -12.54
C LEU A 100 0.59 2.26 -11.74
N ALA A 101 0.14 3.50 -11.63
CA ALA A 101 0.68 4.46 -10.69
C ALA A 101 -0.17 4.42 -9.42
N ILE A 102 0.47 4.13 -8.30
CA ILE A 102 -0.20 3.95 -7.00
C ILE A 102 0.37 4.98 -6.03
N GLU A 103 -0.51 5.74 -5.41
CA GLU A 103 -0.12 6.71 -4.39
C GLU A 103 -0.96 6.51 -3.14
N GLY A 104 -0.29 6.41 -1.99
CA GLY A 104 -0.93 6.33 -0.69
C GLY A 104 -0.61 7.58 0.13
N ARG A 105 -1.55 7.99 0.97
CA ARG A 105 -1.38 9.18 1.81
C ARG A 105 -2.12 9.06 3.13
N VAL A 106 -1.58 9.74 4.12
CA VAL A 106 -2.22 9.88 5.43
C VAL A 106 -3.27 10.97 5.33
N VAL A 107 -4.51 10.65 5.68
CA VAL A 107 -5.62 11.61 5.71
C VAL A 107 -5.69 12.28 7.06
N ALA A 108 -5.54 11.50 8.14
CA ALA A 108 -5.61 11.99 9.50
C ALA A 108 -4.89 11.04 10.45
N ARG A 109 -4.35 11.58 11.50
CA ARG A 109 -3.74 10.81 12.59
C ARG A 109 -4.29 11.28 13.91
N THR A 110 -4.77 10.33 14.72
CA THR A 110 -5.17 10.55 16.10
C THR A 110 -4.22 9.79 17.02
N LYS A 111 -4.45 9.89 18.33
CA LYS A 111 -3.62 9.18 19.30
C LYS A 111 -3.66 7.66 19.12
N GLY A 112 -4.80 7.12 18.70
CA GLY A 112 -5.03 5.67 18.60
C GLY A 112 -5.14 5.13 17.18
N MET A 113 -5.12 6.00 16.16
CA MET A 113 -5.46 5.55 14.80
C MET A 113 -4.81 6.41 13.72
N ILE A 114 -4.45 5.76 12.61
CA ILE A 114 -3.98 6.43 11.40
C ILE A 114 -4.98 6.12 10.29
N HIS A 115 -5.54 7.17 9.69
CA HIS A 115 -6.46 7.05 8.55
C HIS A 115 -5.67 7.29 7.27
N VAL A 116 -5.78 6.36 6.32
CA VAL A 116 -5.00 6.38 5.09
C VAL A 116 -5.90 6.13 3.89
N GLU A 117 -5.51 6.69 2.74
CA GLU A 117 -6.18 6.44 1.46
C GLU A 117 -5.17 6.26 0.34
N ALA A 118 -5.58 5.61 -0.75
CA ALA A 118 -4.73 5.38 -1.92
C ALA A 118 -5.53 5.50 -3.20
N ASP A 119 -4.85 5.97 -4.25
CA ASP A 119 -5.35 6.02 -5.62
C ASP A 119 -4.55 5.07 -6.50
N PHE A 120 -5.24 4.38 -7.39
CA PHE A 120 -4.68 3.49 -8.41
C PHE A 120 -5.03 4.05 -9.78
N ARG A 121 -4.02 4.42 -10.56
CA ARG A 121 -4.24 5.09 -11.85
C ARG A 121 -3.56 4.38 -12.99
N ARG A 122 -4.20 4.41 -14.15
CA ARG A 122 -3.63 3.97 -15.43
C ARG A 122 -2.56 4.95 -15.91
N PRO A 123 -1.76 4.57 -16.92
CA PRO A 123 -0.78 5.50 -17.50
C PRO A 123 -1.38 6.80 -18.04
N ASP A 124 -2.64 6.76 -18.49
CA ASP A 124 -3.34 7.97 -18.97
C ASP A 124 -3.89 8.87 -17.84
N GLY A 125 -3.68 8.46 -16.58
CA GLY A 125 -4.15 9.20 -15.41
C GLY A 125 -5.55 8.84 -14.93
N GLU A 126 -6.27 7.95 -15.64
CA GLU A 126 -7.60 7.51 -15.24
C GLU A 126 -7.55 6.73 -13.92
N LEU A 127 -8.42 7.10 -12.99
CA LEU A 127 -8.56 6.42 -11.72
C LEU A 127 -9.29 5.08 -11.91
N ILE A 128 -8.65 3.97 -11.55
CA ILE A 128 -9.29 2.64 -11.65
C ILE A 128 -9.80 2.13 -10.32
N ALA A 129 -9.18 2.54 -9.22
CA ALA A 129 -9.61 2.15 -7.89
C ALA A 129 -9.16 3.19 -6.86
N ARG A 130 -9.88 3.26 -5.77
CA ARG A 130 -9.53 4.04 -4.59
C ARG A 130 -9.71 3.19 -3.36
N ALA A 131 -8.76 3.26 -2.43
CA ALA A 131 -8.79 2.46 -1.22
C ALA A 131 -8.69 3.34 0.02
N PHE A 132 -9.26 2.85 1.11
CA PHE A 132 -9.25 3.51 2.41
C PHE A 132 -8.99 2.45 3.47
N ALA A 133 -8.20 2.78 4.48
CA ALA A 133 -8.01 1.92 5.63
C ALA A 133 -7.88 2.73 6.92
N GLN A 134 -8.16 2.06 8.01
CA GLN A 134 -7.87 2.56 9.35
C GLN A 134 -6.84 1.62 9.97
N GLN A 135 -5.76 2.20 10.46
CA GLN A 135 -4.67 1.49 11.13
C GLN A 135 -4.75 1.80 12.61
N VAL A 136 -5.02 0.78 13.41
CA VAL A 136 -5.07 0.92 14.87
C VAL A 136 -3.64 0.87 15.40
N ILE A 137 -3.26 1.86 16.19
CA ILE A 137 -1.94 1.93 16.81
C ILE A 137 -1.91 0.97 18.00
N VAL A 138 -0.93 0.08 18.00
CA VAL A 138 -0.74 -0.96 19.03
C VAL A 138 0.62 -0.75 19.67
N PRO A 139 0.68 -0.38 20.96
CA PRO A 139 1.97 -0.24 21.66
C PRO A 139 2.79 -1.52 21.59
N PHE A 140 4.12 -1.39 21.56
CA PHE A 140 5.01 -2.54 21.62
C PHE A 140 4.73 -3.36 22.89
N GLY A 141 4.65 -4.67 22.79
CA GLY A 141 4.32 -5.56 23.89
C GLY A 141 2.83 -5.64 24.25
N GLY A 142 1.98 -4.97 23.45
CA GLY A 142 0.53 -4.99 23.62
C GLY A 142 -0.17 -6.08 22.83
#